data_ada550c91608d514178369b684c7d812
#
_entry.id   ada550c91608d514178369b684c7d812
#
_cell.length_a   1.000
_cell.length_b   1.000
_cell.length_c   1.000
_cell.angle_alpha   90.00
_cell.angle_beta   90.00
_cell.angle_gamma   90.00
#
_symmetry.space_group_name_H-M   'P 1'
#
loop_
_entity.id
_entity.type
_entity.pdbx_description
1 polymer ?
#
loop_
_entity_poly.entity_id
_entity_poly.type
_entity_poly.pdbx_seq_one_letter_code
_entity_poly.pdbx_strand_id
1 'polypeptide(L)'
;MENKKDWYGSKELEFAIFCIENIAIKLNISGQDVYKMLTEETNILNDYIIPCYEVLHTQDKNYIVNDIIELMNEKGVKVWFYTMVLMLLLINLI
;
A
#
# COMPACT_ATOMS: atom_id res chain seq x y z
N MET A 1 23.27 -10.14 13.05
CA MET A 1 22.07 -9.36 13.13
C MET A 1 21.48 -9.13 11.75
N GLU A 2 20.21 -9.24 11.69
CA GLU A 2 19.53 -9.04 10.43
C GLU A 2 19.68 -7.60 9.98
N ASN A 3 20.05 -7.43 8.73
CA ASN A 3 20.27 -6.12 8.17
C ASN A 3 19.14 -5.82 7.22
N LYS A 4 18.43 -4.73 7.45
CA LYS A 4 17.33 -4.36 6.57
C LYS A 4 17.77 -4.18 5.14
N LYS A 5 19.04 -3.91 4.93
CA LYS A 5 19.57 -3.76 3.58
C LYS A 5 19.52 -5.05 2.79
N ASP A 6 19.35 -6.19 3.47
CA ASP A 6 19.38 -7.47 2.80
C ASP A 6 18.28 -7.61 1.77
N TRP A 7 17.16 -6.89 1.93
CA TRP A 7 16.09 -6.98 0.96
C TRP A 7 16.10 -5.82 -0.05
N TYR A 8 17.03 -4.87 0.10
CA TYR A 8 17.16 -3.80 -0.90
C TYR A 8 17.72 -4.39 -2.18
N GLY A 9 17.11 -4.04 -3.33
CA GLY A 9 17.52 -4.59 -4.60
C GLY A 9 17.05 -6.00 -4.83
N SER A 10 16.25 -6.52 -3.92
CA SER A 10 15.73 -7.87 -3.99
C SER A 10 14.36 -7.86 -4.68
N LYS A 11 13.83 -9.07 -4.85
CA LYS A 11 12.48 -9.23 -5.37
C LYS A 11 11.46 -8.64 -4.41
N GLU A 12 11.72 -8.72 -3.12
CA GLU A 12 10.82 -8.18 -2.12
C GLU A 12 10.71 -6.67 -2.23
N LEU A 13 11.83 -5.99 -2.48
CA LEU A 13 11.81 -4.55 -2.66
C LEU A 13 11.04 -4.17 -3.90
N GLU A 14 11.28 -4.88 -5.00
CA GLU A 14 10.55 -4.63 -6.24
C GLU A 14 9.07 -4.81 -6.04
N PHE A 15 8.68 -5.84 -5.29
CA PHE A 15 7.29 -6.10 -5.00
C PHE A 15 6.69 -5.00 -4.12
N ALA A 16 7.44 -4.53 -3.14
CA ALA A 16 6.99 -3.44 -2.28
C ALA A 16 6.70 -2.19 -3.10
N ILE A 17 7.58 -1.86 -4.04
CA ILE A 17 7.39 -0.71 -4.90
C ILE A 17 6.15 -0.90 -5.77
N PHE A 18 5.97 -2.11 -6.32
CA PHE A 18 4.80 -2.44 -7.11
C PHE A 18 3.52 -2.19 -6.29
N CYS A 19 3.50 -2.64 -5.05
CA CYS A 19 2.34 -2.45 -4.19
C CYS A 19 2.07 -0.97 -3.94
N ILE A 20 3.10 -0.23 -3.59
CA ILE A 20 2.97 1.20 -3.30
C ILE A 20 2.41 1.94 -4.50
N GLU A 21 2.98 1.68 -5.68
CA GLU A 21 2.55 2.40 -6.88
C GLU A 21 1.11 2.09 -7.25
N ASN A 22 0.71 0.84 -7.12
CA ASN A 22 -0.63 0.46 -7.51
C ASN A 22 -1.68 0.87 -6.48
N ILE A 23 -1.32 0.91 -5.21
CA ILE A 23 -2.21 1.46 -4.19
C ILE A 23 -2.38 2.96 -4.42
N ALA A 24 -1.29 3.66 -4.74
CA ALA A 24 -1.33 5.08 -5.01
C ALA A 24 -2.29 5.38 -6.16
N ILE A 25 -2.21 4.59 -7.23
CA ILE A 25 -3.12 4.75 -8.36
C ILE A 25 -4.56 4.51 -7.92
N LYS A 26 -4.79 3.45 -7.18
CA LYS A 26 -6.14 3.09 -6.75
C LYS A 26 -6.76 4.17 -5.88
N LEU A 27 -5.98 4.74 -4.97
CA LEU A 27 -6.47 5.74 -4.04
C LEU A 27 -6.34 7.16 -4.58
N ASN A 28 -5.65 7.32 -5.71
CA ASN A 28 -5.42 8.62 -6.33
C ASN A 28 -4.67 9.57 -5.39
N ILE A 29 -3.63 9.05 -4.78
CA ILE A 29 -2.73 9.83 -3.93
C ILE A 29 -1.30 9.53 -4.33
N SER A 30 -0.34 10.23 -3.74
CA SER A 30 1.05 10.05 -4.12
C SER A 30 1.60 8.75 -3.54
N GLY A 31 2.61 8.20 -4.22
CA GLY A 31 3.30 7.02 -3.69
C GLY A 31 3.96 7.32 -2.35
N GLN A 32 4.42 8.56 -2.18
CA GLN A 32 5.05 8.97 -0.93
C GLN A 32 4.06 8.88 0.23
N ASP A 33 2.81 9.30 -0.01
CA ASP A 33 1.77 9.21 1.01
C ASP A 33 1.48 7.76 1.34
N VAL A 34 1.41 6.90 0.32
CA VAL A 34 1.19 5.47 0.55
C VAL A 34 2.34 4.88 1.36
N TYR A 35 3.56 5.25 1.01
CA TYR A 35 4.73 4.76 1.74
C TYR A 35 4.63 5.12 3.22
N LYS A 36 4.23 6.36 3.52
CA LYS A 36 4.07 6.77 4.92
C LYS A 36 2.99 5.98 5.62
N MET A 37 1.90 5.70 4.93
CA MET A 37 0.83 4.89 5.51
C MET A 37 1.30 3.49 5.86
N LEU A 38 2.16 2.92 5.03
CA LEU A 38 2.60 1.54 5.20
C LEU A 38 3.79 1.40 6.14
N THR A 39 4.48 2.50 6.47
CA THR A 39 5.69 2.45 7.29
C THR A 39 5.58 3.26 8.58
N GLU A 40 4.93 4.41 8.53
CA GLU A 40 4.86 5.29 9.70
C GLU A 40 3.53 5.18 10.43
N GLU A 41 2.44 5.15 9.69
CA GLU A 41 1.11 5.04 10.31
C GLU A 41 0.77 3.61 10.68
N THR A 42 1.33 2.66 9.98
CA THR A 42 1.22 1.24 10.28
C THR A 42 2.60 0.64 10.12
N ASN A 43 2.70 -0.67 10.29
CA ASN A 43 3.93 -1.36 9.97
C ASN A 43 3.67 -2.45 8.93
N ILE A 44 2.70 -2.20 8.07
CA ILE A 44 2.26 -3.19 7.09
C ILE A 44 3.37 -3.61 6.15
N LEU A 45 4.23 -2.66 5.75
CA LEU A 45 5.30 -3.00 4.83
C LEU A 45 6.22 -4.06 5.41
N ASN A 46 6.68 -3.87 6.63
CA ASN A 46 7.63 -4.77 7.27
C ASN A 46 6.97 -5.99 7.88
N ASP A 47 5.72 -5.88 8.31
CA ASP A 47 5.04 -6.98 8.99
C ASP A 47 4.26 -7.88 8.05
N TYR A 48 3.86 -7.37 6.89
CA TYR A 48 3.00 -8.13 6.00
C TYR A 48 3.54 -8.24 4.58
N ILE A 49 3.80 -7.11 3.93
CA ILE A 49 4.13 -7.13 2.51
C ILE A 49 5.44 -7.86 2.24
N ILE A 50 6.48 -7.50 2.97
CA ILE A 50 7.79 -8.12 2.76
C ILE A 50 7.80 -9.59 3.21
N PRO A 51 7.35 -9.91 4.43
CA PRO A 51 7.39 -11.32 4.87
C PRO A 51 6.50 -12.25 4.05
N CYS A 52 5.40 -11.72 3.50
CA CYS A 52 4.46 -12.56 2.76
C CYS A 52 4.68 -12.50 1.26
N TYR A 53 5.82 -12.02 0.82
CA TYR A 53 6.11 -11.88 -0.60
C TYR A 53 5.85 -13.17 -1.37
N GLU A 54 6.30 -14.30 -0.84
CA GLU A 54 6.21 -15.56 -1.57
C GLU A 54 4.77 -15.94 -1.90
N VAL A 55 3.86 -15.61 -1.01
CA VAL A 55 2.44 -15.89 -1.23
C VAL A 55 1.77 -14.78 -2.03
N LEU A 56 2.00 -13.53 -1.62
CA LEU A 56 1.29 -12.40 -2.20
C LEU A 56 1.61 -12.20 -3.67
N HIS A 57 2.87 -12.33 -4.05
CA HIS A 57 3.26 -11.96 -5.40
C HIS A 57 2.67 -12.90 -6.46
N THR A 58 2.13 -14.03 -6.05
CA THR A 58 1.48 -14.95 -7.00
C THR A 58 0.03 -14.59 -7.27
N GLN A 59 -0.50 -13.62 -6.53
CA GLN A 59 -1.89 -13.24 -6.66
C GLN A 59 -2.09 -12.18 -7.74
N ASP A 60 -3.34 -12.02 -8.15
CA ASP A 60 -3.71 -10.99 -9.10
C ASP A 60 -3.47 -9.60 -8.50
N LYS A 61 -3.11 -8.65 -9.36
CA LYS A 61 -2.83 -7.28 -8.92
C LYS A 61 -3.98 -6.68 -8.13
N ASN A 62 -5.19 -6.82 -8.63
CA ASN A 62 -6.35 -6.25 -7.95
C ASN A 62 -6.57 -6.89 -6.59
N TYR A 63 -6.32 -8.19 -6.50
CA TYR A 63 -6.44 -8.88 -5.22
C TYR A 63 -5.41 -8.31 -4.22
N ILE A 64 -4.17 -8.18 -4.68
CA ILE A 64 -3.09 -7.68 -3.81
C ILE A 64 -3.41 -6.29 -3.29
N VAL A 65 -3.79 -5.40 -4.20
CA VAL A 65 -4.06 -4.01 -3.84
C VAL A 65 -5.24 -3.93 -2.86
N ASN A 66 -6.33 -4.63 -3.17
CA ASN A 66 -7.51 -4.58 -2.30
C ASN A 66 -7.24 -5.21 -0.94
N ASP A 67 -6.44 -6.28 -0.92
CA ASP A 67 -6.08 -6.95 0.32
C ASP A 67 -5.31 -5.99 1.25
N ILE A 68 -4.34 -5.28 0.70
CA ILE A 68 -3.53 -4.37 1.49
C ILE A 68 -4.36 -3.17 1.95
N ILE A 69 -5.21 -2.64 1.08
CA ILE A 69 -6.06 -1.51 1.45
C ILE A 69 -7.00 -1.91 2.58
N GLU A 70 -7.56 -3.11 2.52
CA GLU A 70 -8.42 -3.59 3.57
C GLU A 70 -7.66 -3.68 4.89
N LEU A 71 -6.44 -4.18 4.84
CA LEU A 71 -5.61 -4.25 6.05
C LEU A 71 -5.29 -2.86 6.59
N MET A 72 -5.03 -1.90 5.70
CA MET A 72 -4.82 -0.52 6.12
C MET A 72 -6.01 0.01 6.87
N ASN A 73 -7.22 -0.25 6.36
CA ASN A 73 -8.45 0.18 7.03
C ASN A 73 -8.57 -0.47 8.40
N GLU A 74 -8.25 -1.75 8.49
CA GLU A 74 -8.34 -2.47 9.77
C GLU A 74 -7.39 -1.91 10.79
N LYS A 75 -6.26 -1.39 10.34
CA LYS A 75 -5.26 -0.82 11.25
C LYS A 75 -5.47 0.67 11.50
N GLY A 76 -6.57 1.22 11.04
CA GLY A 76 -6.94 2.57 11.38
C GLY A 76 -6.53 3.64 10.40
N VAL A 77 -5.93 3.28 9.28
CA VAL A 77 -5.64 4.26 8.23
C VAL A 77 -6.95 4.54 7.49
N LYS A 78 -7.31 5.80 7.41
CA LYS A 78 -8.62 6.17 6.86
C LYS A 78 -8.53 6.33 5.35
N VAL A 79 -8.23 5.25 4.66
CA VAL A 79 -8.09 5.30 3.19
C VAL A 79 -9.40 5.63 2.52
N TRP A 80 -10.54 5.18 3.07
CA TRP A 80 -11.84 5.51 2.52
C TRP A 80 -12.10 7.01 2.52
N PHE A 81 -11.48 7.74 3.46
CA PHE A 81 -11.64 9.17 3.57
C PHE A 81 -11.11 9.86 2.31
N TYR A 82 -9.98 9.41 1.80
CA TYR A 82 -9.40 10.02 0.60
C TYR A 82 -10.33 9.84 -0.60
N THR A 83 -10.90 8.66 -0.74
CA THR A 83 -11.83 8.38 -1.83
C THR A 83 -13.08 9.25 -1.71
N MET A 84 -13.62 9.37 -0.50
CA MET A 84 -14.81 10.18 -0.27
C MET A 84 -14.55 11.64 -0.57
N VAL A 85 -13.41 12.16 -0.10
CA VAL A 85 -13.09 13.58 -0.34
C VAL A 85 -12.97 13.84 -1.83
N LEU A 86 -12.32 12.94 -2.56
CA LEU A 86 -12.19 13.10 -3.99
C LEU A 86 -13.55 13.10 -4.67
N MET A 87 -14.44 12.21 -4.27
CA MET A 87 -15.78 12.15 -4.85
C MET A 87 -16.56 13.42 -4.58
N LEU A 88 -16.45 13.96 -3.36
CA LEU A 88 -17.13 15.20 -3.01
C LEU A 88 -16.60 16.36 -3.83
N LEU A 89 -15.30 16.41 -4.06
CA LEU A 89 -14.71 17.46 -4.87
C LEU A 89 -15.21 17.39 -6.30
N LEU A 90 -15.32 16.17 -6.85
CA LEU A 90 -15.82 16.01 -8.21
C LEU A 90 -17.27 16.43 -8.32
N ILE A 91 -18.07 16.11 -7.32
CA ILE A 91 -19.48 16.52 -7.31
C ILE A 91 -19.59 18.05 -7.27
N ASN A 92 -18.75 18.69 -6.49
CA ASN A 92 -18.81 20.14 -6.39
C ASN A 92 -18.36 20.86 -7.66
N LEU A 93 -17.59 20.16 -8.52
CA LEU A 93 -17.16 20.74 -9.78
C LEU A 93 -18.25 20.68 -10.85
N ILE A 94 -19.25 19.86 -10.65
CA ILE A 94 -20.37 19.74 -11.55
C ILE A 94 -21.43 20.77 -11.20
#